data_d72e196cf3e1b61153d0e5a0bd01b6be
#
_entry.id   d72e196cf3e1b61153d0e5a0bd01b6be
#
_cell.length_a   1.000
_cell.length_b   1.000
_cell.length_c   1.000
_cell.angle_alpha   90.00
_cell.angle_beta   90.00
_cell.angle_gamma   90.00
#
_symmetry.space_group_name_H-M   'P 1'
#
loop_
_entity.id
_entity.type
_entity.pdbx_description
1 polymer ?
#
loop_
_entity_poly.entity_id
_entity_poly.type
_entity_poly.pdbx_seq_one_letter_code
_entity_poly.pdbx_strand_id
1 'polypeptide(L)'
;MSSSDPAPPPIRVEGLTMAYGDRVIQRDLSFTVAEGDIFAVMGGSGCGKSTLLRHLVGLQPPAAGRVFIRGTEFWAAPPDTRAALLRRMGVLYQGGALWSSMTLAENVALPLQAFTSLPAAEIDRLVSLKLALVGLDGFGNHYPSEISGGMRKRAGLARAIALDPVILFFDEPSAGLDPVSAKLLDDLILQLRDSLGATVVVVTHELASIFAIATNSVFLDAATRTQIASGPPRDLLDHCPLPTVQRFLRRGLLP
;
A
#
# COMPACT_ATOMS: atom_id res chain seq x y z
N MET A 1 11.83 31.31 -20.67
CA MET A 1 11.93 30.61 -19.37
C MET A 1 10.64 29.79 -19.26
N SER A 2 10.74 28.50 -19.57
CA SER A 2 9.58 27.60 -19.50
C SER A 2 9.37 27.27 -18.02
N SER A 3 8.27 27.75 -17.44
CA SER A 3 7.81 27.31 -16.12
C SER A 3 7.35 25.86 -16.28
N SER A 4 8.24 24.90 -15.93
CA SER A 4 7.81 23.53 -15.77
C SER A 4 6.87 23.48 -14.57
N ASP A 5 5.57 23.38 -14.80
CA ASP A 5 4.65 23.00 -13.73
C ASP A 5 5.15 21.73 -13.06
N PRO A 6 5.17 21.67 -11.73
CA PRO A 6 5.61 20.48 -11.02
C PRO A 6 4.78 19.28 -11.46
N ALA A 7 5.45 18.13 -11.65
CA ALA A 7 4.76 16.89 -12.03
C ALA A 7 3.61 16.59 -11.06
N PRO A 8 2.47 16.10 -11.56
CA PRO A 8 1.33 15.82 -10.71
C PRO A 8 1.68 14.73 -9.68
N PRO A 9 1.18 14.85 -8.43
CA PRO A 9 1.48 13.89 -7.39
C PRO A 9 1.01 12.48 -7.77
N PRO A 10 1.66 11.42 -7.26
CA PRO A 10 1.27 10.04 -7.49
C PRO A 10 -0.19 9.76 -7.18
N ILE A 11 -0.67 10.29 -6.04
CA ILE A 11 -2.08 10.14 -5.61
C ILE A 11 -2.58 11.46 -5.07
N ARG A 12 -3.77 11.86 -5.52
CA ARG A 12 -4.53 12.97 -4.95
C ARG A 12 -5.99 12.56 -4.79
N VAL A 13 -6.52 12.77 -3.61
CA VAL A 13 -7.90 12.47 -3.23
C VAL A 13 -8.62 13.77 -2.92
N GLU A 14 -9.81 13.96 -3.48
CA GLU A 14 -10.62 15.18 -3.33
C GLU A 14 -12.05 14.84 -2.96
N GLY A 15 -12.49 15.24 -1.76
CA GLY A 15 -13.86 15.10 -1.29
C GLY A 15 -14.40 13.66 -1.31
N LEU A 16 -13.54 12.65 -1.18
CA LEU A 16 -13.89 11.25 -1.35
C LEU A 16 -14.89 10.80 -0.29
N THR A 17 -16.04 10.28 -0.73
CA THR A 17 -17.03 9.63 0.12
C THR A 17 -17.10 8.13 -0.21
N MET A 18 -16.90 7.31 0.81
CA MET A 18 -16.93 5.85 0.75
C MET A 18 -18.21 5.34 1.40
N ALA A 19 -18.98 4.53 0.69
CA ALA A 19 -20.23 3.98 1.20
C ALA A 19 -20.50 2.55 0.68
N TYR A 20 -21.29 1.79 1.43
CA TYR A 20 -21.90 0.54 1.02
C TYR A 20 -23.44 0.71 1.09
N GLY A 21 -24.09 0.88 -0.07
CA GLY A 21 -25.48 1.31 -0.13
C GLY A 21 -25.64 2.65 0.61
N ASP A 22 -26.61 2.74 1.53
CA ASP A 22 -26.89 3.96 2.31
C ASP A 22 -25.92 4.17 3.49
N ARG A 23 -25.04 3.19 3.76
CA ARG A 23 -24.12 3.26 4.89
C ARG A 23 -22.83 3.98 4.48
N VAL A 24 -22.70 5.24 4.86
CA VAL A 24 -21.46 5.99 4.72
C VAL A 24 -20.41 5.48 5.72
N ILE A 25 -19.24 5.11 5.21
CA ILE A 25 -18.07 4.66 5.98
C ILE A 25 -17.18 5.85 6.33
N GLN A 26 -16.82 6.65 5.32
CA GLN A 26 -16.07 7.90 5.46
C GLN A 26 -16.59 8.90 4.43
N ARG A 27 -16.47 10.18 4.72
CA ARG A 27 -16.90 11.27 3.84
C ARG A 27 -15.87 12.39 3.79
N ASP A 28 -15.86 13.08 2.67
CA ASP A 28 -15.08 14.31 2.47
C ASP A 28 -13.58 14.14 2.77
N LEU A 29 -13.01 13.01 2.36
CA LEU A 29 -11.58 12.77 2.51
C LEU A 29 -10.82 13.53 1.42
N SER A 30 -9.83 14.33 1.83
CA SER A 30 -9.00 15.09 0.88
C SER A 30 -7.55 15.08 1.36
N PHE A 31 -6.66 14.46 0.58
CA PHE A 31 -5.23 14.38 0.89
C PHE A 31 -4.42 14.14 -0.38
N THR A 32 -3.13 14.36 -0.27
CA THR A 32 -2.15 14.14 -1.35
C THR A 32 -1.01 13.27 -0.84
N VAL A 33 -0.57 12.33 -1.66
CA VAL A 33 0.63 11.53 -1.44
C VAL A 33 1.71 12.04 -2.38
N ALA A 34 2.82 12.49 -1.86
CA ALA A 34 3.94 13.01 -2.65
C ALA A 34 4.80 11.87 -3.24
N GLU A 35 5.59 12.20 -4.25
CA GLU A 35 6.54 11.24 -4.85
C GLU A 35 7.56 10.78 -3.81
N GLY A 36 7.78 9.46 -3.73
CA GLY A 36 8.71 8.87 -2.76
C GLY A 36 8.23 8.84 -1.30
N ASP A 37 6.99 9.28 -1.02
CA ASP A 37 6.41 9.12 0.33
C ASP A 37 6.21 7.65 0.70
N ILE A 38 6.35 7.36 1.98
CA ILE A 38 5.69 6.24 2.63
C ILE A 38 4.53 6.83 3.43
N PHE A 39 3.36 6.82 2.84
CA PHE A 39 2.16 7.47 3.37
C PHE A 39 1.32 6.49 4.20
N ALA A 40 1.21 6.75 5.50
CA ALA A 40 0.44 5.89 6.40
C ALA A 40 -1.03 6.32 6.48
N VAL A 41 -1.94 5.38 6.24
CA VAL A 41 -3.38 5.53 6.54
C VAL A 41 -3.62 4.95 7.93
N MET A 42 -3.84 5.83 8.90
CA MET A 42 -3.98 5.50 10.31
C MET A 42 -5.43 5.63 10.79
N GLY A 43 -5.72 5.02 11.93
CA GLY A 43 -7.03 5.13 12.59
C GLY A 43 -7.42 3.85 13.31
N GLY A 44 -8.46 3.91 14.13
CA GLY A 44 -8.97 2.78 14.90
C GLY A 44 -9.48 1.63 14.03
N SER A 45 -9.73 0.48 14.65
CA SER A 45 -10.34 -0.66 13.96
C SER A 45 -11.71 -0.26 13.40
N GLY A 46 -12.01 -0.69 12.17
CA GLY A 46 -13.31 -0.43 11.53
C GLY A 46 -13.52 1.00 11.01
N CYS A 47 -12.55 1.92 11.10
CA CYS A 47 -12.69 3.29 10.58
C CYS A 47 -12.68 3.39 9.05
N GLY A 48 -12.47 2.30 8.30
CA GLY A 48 -12.55 2.29 6.83
C GLY A 48 -11.21 2.32 6.09
N LYS A 49 -10.08 2.05 6.74
CA LYS A 49 -8.75 2.05 6.11
C LYS A 49 -8.65 1.12 4.89
N SER A 50 -9.01 -0.16 5.06
CA SER A 50 -9.01 -1.12 3.94
C SER A 50 -10.08 -0.80 2.88
N THR A 51 -11.17 -0.10 3.28
CA THR A 51 -12.15 0.42 2.32
C THR A 51 -11.53 1.54 1.49
N LEU A 52 -10.81 2.49 2.10
CA LEU A 52 -10.07 3.51 1.37
C LEU A 52 -9.10 2.89 0.38
N LEU A 53 -8.33 1.89 0.83
CA LEU A 53 -7.41 1.16 -0.06
C LEU A 53 -8.13 0.60 -1.30
N ARG A 54 -9.31 -0.02 -1.14
CA ARG A 54 -10.10 -0.57 -2.27
C ARG A 54 -10.49 0.50 -3.29
N HIS A 55 -10.79 1.72 -2.86
CA HIS A 55 -11.07 2.84 -3.77
C HIS A 55 -9.81 3.29 -4.51
N LEU A 56 -8.65 3.32 -3.83
CA LEU A 56 -7.38 3.75 -4.42
C LEU A 56 -6.82 2.72 -5.43
N VAL A 57 -7.01 1.41 -5.17
CA VAL A 57 -6.54 0.35 -6.07
C VAL A 57 -7.57 -0.07 -7.12
N GLY A 58 -8.65 0.69 -7.29
CA GLY A 58 -9.61 0.49 -8.37
C GLY A 58 -10.59 -0.67 -8.19
N LEU A 59 -10.76 -1.21 -6.98
CA LEU A 59 -11.68 -2.31 -6.70
C LEU A 59 -13.11 -1.85 -6.42
N GLN A 60 -13.30 -0.61 -6.00
CA GLN A 60 -14.62 -0.07 -5.64
C GLN A 60 -14.71 1.41 -6.02
N PRO A 61 -15.70 1.83 -6.82
CA PRO A 61 -15.91 3.24 -7.12
C PRO A 61 -16.40 4.00 -5.89
N PRO A 62 -16.00 5.28 -5.72
CA PRO A 62 -16.49 6.11 -4.63
C PRO A 62 -17.97 6.47 -4.82
N ALA A 63 -18.67 6.74 -3.70
CA ALA A 63 -20.03 7.27 -3.74
C ALA A 63 -20.05 8.75 -4.16
N ALA A 64 -19.00 9.51 -3.82
CA ALA A 64 -18.77 10.89 -4.27
C ALA A 64 -17.27 11.23 -4.15
N GLY A 65 -16.87 12.34 -4.75
CA GLY A 65 -15.47 12.79 -4.77
C GLY A 65 -14.66 12.15 -5.87
N ARG A 66 -13.35 12.43 -5.88
CA ARG A 66 -12.46 12.06 -6.98
C ARG A 66 -11.14 11.50 -6.47
N VAL A 67 -10.59 10.55 -7.22
CA VAL A 67 -9.25 9.98 -7.00
C VAL A 67 -8.44 10.23 -8.27
N PHE A 68 -7.31 10.89 -8.11
CA PHE A 68 -6.37 11.14 -9.19
C PHE A 68 -5.11 10.29 -8.98
N ILE A 69 -4.72 9.60 -10.03
CA ILE A 69 -3.48 8.84 -10.09
C ILE A 69 -2.59 9.47 -11.16
N ARG A 70 -1.46 10.03 -10.75
CA ARG A 70 -0.53 10.78 -11.62
C ARG A 70 -1.26 11.80 -12.50
N GLY A 71 -2.17 12.59 -11.89
CA GLY A 71 -2.95 13.62 -12.55
C GLY A 71 -4.18 13.14 -13.33
N THR A 72 -4.35 11.85 -13.56
CA THR A 72 -5.52 11.28 -14.23
C THR A 72 -6.63 11.00 -13.23
N GLU A 73 -7.82 11.52 -13.45
CA GLU A 73 -9.01 11.15 -12.65
C GLU A 73 -9.38 9.70 -12.92
N PHE A 74 -9.05 8.84 -11.96
CA PHE A 74 -9.02 7.39 -12.15
C PHE A 74 -10.40 6.82 -12.54
N TRP A 75 -11.45 7.20 -11.80
CA TRP A 75 -12.78 6.60 -11.99
C TRP A 75 -13.53 7.14 -13.21
N ALA A 76 -13.20 8.36 -13.68
CA ALA A 76 -13.73 8.94 -14.91
C ALA A 76 -12.94 8.52 -16.15
N ALA A 77 -11.74 7.95 -15.98
CA ALA A 77 -10.89 7.55 -17.10
C ALA A 77 -11.47 6.34 -17.86
N PRO A 78 -11.22 6.26 -19.19
CA PRO A 78 -11.56 5.09 -20.01
C PRO A 78 -10.96 3.79 -19.45
N PRO A 79 -11.59 2.60 -19.70
CA PRO A 79 -11.11 1.32 -19.19
C PRO A 79 -9.65 1.02 -19.50
N ASP A 80 -9.18 1.29 -20.72
CA ASP A 80 -7.80 1.05 -21.13
C ASP A 80 -6.80 1.93 -20.37
N THR A 81 -7.16 3.19 -20.13
CA THR A 81 -6.36 4.13 -19.32
C THR A 81 -6.28 3.64 -17.87
N ARG A 82 -7.40 3.20 -17.28
CA ARG A 82 -7.41 2.60 -15.93
C ARG A 82 -6.54 1.35 -15.87
N ALA A 83 -6.67 0.46 -16.86
CA ALA A 83 -5.85 -0.75 -16.92
C ALA A 83 -4.35 -0.43 -16.99
N ALA A 84 -3.95 0.57 -17.76
CA ALA A 84 -2.57 1.03 -17.85
C ALA A 84 -2.07 1.59 -16.50
N LEU A 85 -2.88 2.35 -15.78
CA LEU A 85 -2.55 2.85 -14.43
C LEU A 85 -2.41 1.70 -13.43
N LEU A 86 -3.33 0.72 -13.44
CA LEU A 86 -3.30 -0.42 -12.53
C LEU A 86 -2.05 -1.29 -12.71
N ARG A 87 -1.51 -1.45 -13.93
CA ARG A 87 -0.25 -2.17 -14.17
C ARG A 87 0.97 -1.51 -13.52
N ARG A 88 0.87 -0.23 -13.20
CA ARG A 88 1.91 0.55 -12.51
C ARG A 88 1.74 0.58 -10.99
N MET A 89 0.78 -0.17 -10.48
CA MET A 89 0.49 -0.32 -9.06
C MET A 89 0.77 -1.76 -8.62
N GLY A 90 1.39 -1.91 -7.44
CA GLY A 90 1.54 -3.19 -6.77
C GLY A 90 0.73 -3.21 -5.48
N VAL A 91 0.11 -4.34 -5.17
CA VAL A 91 -0.72 -4.47 -3.96
C VAL A 91 -0.30 -5.69 -3.15
N LEU A 92 0.02 -5.47 -1.88
CA LEU A 92 0.20 -6.51 -0.87
C LEU A 92 -0.99 -6.49 0.09
N TYR A 93 -1.83 -7.51 0.03
CA TYR A 93 -2.94 -7.70 0.96
C TYR A 93 -2.48 -8.37 2.26
N GLN A 94 -3.25 -8.18 3.32
CA GLN A 94 -2.96 -8.62 4.69
C GLN A 94 -2.42 -10.06 4.82
N GLY A 95 -2.99 -11.02 4.08
CA GLY A 95 -2.54 -12.43 4.09
C GLY A 95 -1.50 -12.79 3.01
N GLY A 96 -0.97 -11.81 2.26
CA GLY A 96 -0.15 -12.05 1.06
C GLY A 96 -0.97 -12.39 -0.16
N ALA A 97 -2.20 -12.89 0.00
CA ALA A 97 -3.16 -13.29 -1.05
C ALA A 97 -2.55 -14.18 -2.15
N LEU A 98 -1.62 -15.07 -1.77
CA LEU A 98 -1.02 -16.03 -2.69
C LEU A 98 -2.03 -17.12 -3.07
N TRP A 99 -1.96 -17.58 -4.32
CA TRP A 99 -2.69 -18.75 -4.77
C TRP A 99 -2.08 -20.00 -4.13
N SER A 100 -2.86 -20.71 -3.31
CA SER A 100 -2.41 -21.86 -2.54
C SER A 100 -2.03 -23.08 -3.38
N SER A 101 -2.59 -23.17 -4.60
CA SER A 101 -2.31 -24.22 -5.58
C SER A 101 -1.10 -23.94 -6.47
N MET A 102 -0.45 -22.80 -6.29
CA MET A 102 0.72 -22.37 -7.06
C MET A 102 1.94 -22.30 -6.14
N THR A 103 3.11 -22.63 -6.65
CA THR A 103 4.39 -22.38 -5.99
C THR A 103 4.65 -20.87 -5.83
N LEU A 104 5.67 -20.49 -5.07
CA LEU A 104 6.04 -19.07 -4.93
C LEU A 104 6.49 -18.49 -6.27
N ALA A 105 7.25 -19.24 -7.05
CA ALA A 105 7.70 -18.81 -8.37
C ALA A 105 6.51 -18.57 -9.30
N GLU A 106 5.54 -19.49 -9.36
CA GLU A 106 4.33 -19.35 -10.17
C GLU A 106 3.48 -18.14 -9.73
N ASN A 107 3.34 -17.91 -8.42
CA ASN A 107 2.65 -16.74 -7.89
C ASN A 107 3.30 -15.43 -8.35
N VAL A 108 4.64 -15.34 -8.33
CA VAL A 108 5.38 -14.14 -8.76
C VAL A 108 5.39 -14.01 -10.28
N ALA A 109 5.40 -15.12 -11.03
CA ALA A 109 5.35 -15.14 -12.50
C ALA A 109 4.00 -14.65 -13.05
N LEU A 110 2.91 -14.86 -12.31
CA LEU A 110 1.54 -14.62 -12.78
C LEU A 110 1.32 -13.21 -13.38
N PRO A 111 1.68 -12.09 -12.72
CA PRO A 111 1.52 -10.77 -13.33
C PRO A 111 2.45 -10.57 -14.55
N LEU A 112 3.64 -11.15 -14.58
CA LEU A 112 4.54 -11.06 -15.74
C LEU A 112 3.94 -11.78 -16.95
N GLN A 113 3.41 -12.98 -16.75
CA GLN A 113 2.75 -13.76 -17.81
C GLN A 113 1.47 -13.07 -18.32
N ALA A 114 0.71 -12.44 -17.42
CA ALA A 114 -0.56 -11.81 -17.77
C ALA A 114 -0.41 -10.46 -18.50
N PHE A 115 0.66 -9.70 -18.20
CA PHE A 115 0.75 -8.31 -18.62
C PHE A 115 2.01 -7.96 -19.44
N THR A 116 2.85 -8.96 -19.76
CA THR A 116 4.02 -8.77 -20.63
C THR A 116 4.04 -9.82 -21.74
N SER A 117 4.88 -9.56 -22.75
CA SER A 117 5.18 -10.52 -23.82
C SER A 117 6.57 -11.14 -23.66
N LEU A 118 7.11 -11.18 -22.43
CA LEU A 118 8.43 -11.70 -22.14
C LEU A 118 8.50 -13.22 -22.40
N PRO A 119 9.63 -13.73 -22.95
CA PRO A 119 9.86 -15.17 -23.06
C PRO A 119 9.92 -15.83 -21.66
N ALA A 120 9.54 -17.11 -21.57
CA ALA A 120 9.51 -17.85 -20.30
C ALA A 120 10.85 -17.78 -19.54
N ALA A 121 11.98 -17.95 -20.24
CA ALA A 121 13.30 -17.88 -19.60
C ALA A 121 13.62 -16.50 -18.99
N GLU A 122 13.05 -15.42 -19.51
CA GLU A 122 13.21 -14.08 -18.96
C GLU A 122 12.30 -13.87 -17.76
N ILE A 123 11.06 -14.38 -17.82
CA ILE A 123 10.15 -14.42 -16.68
C ILE A 123 10.79 -15.18 -15.51
N ASP A 124 11.39 -16.35 -15.75
CA ASP A 124 12.04 -17.16 -14.71
C ASP A 124 13.20 -16.40 -14.04
N ARG A 125 13.99 -15.65 -14.81
CA ARG A 125 15.07 -14.79 -14.28
C ARG A 125 14.52 -13.66 -13.41
N LEU A 126 13.47 -12.98 -13.88
CA LEU A 126 12.81 -11.91 -13.11
C LEU A 126 12.20 -12.45 -11.83
N VAL A 127 11.52 -13.59 -11.88
CA VAL A 127 10.94 -14.27 -10.70
C VAL A 127 12.02 -14.57 -9.67
N SER A 128 13.13 -15.18 -10.10
CA SER A 128 14.26 -15.47 -9.22
C SER A 128 14.82 -14.21 -8.57
N LEU A 129 14.98 -13.13 -9.35
CA LEU A 129 15.43 -11.83 -8.86
C LEU A 129 14.43 -11.25 -7.82
N LYS A 130 13.11 -11.27 -8.10
CA LYS A 130 12.11 -10.73 -7.17
C LYS A 130 12.03 -11.53 -5.88
N LEU A 131 12.17 -12.85 -5.94
CA LEU A 131 12.24 -13.70 -4.74
C LEU A 131 13.53 -13.43 -3.94
N ALA A 132 14.66 -13.28 -4.59
CA ALA A 132 15.92 -12.93 -3.93
C ALA A 132 15.85 -11.55 -3.24
N LEU A 133 15.25 -10.54 -3.88
CA LEU A 133 15.06 -9.19 -3.31
C LEU A 133 14.29 -9.21 -1.99
N VAL A 134 13.36 -10.15 -1.80
CA VAL A 134 12.61 -10.29 -0.56
C VAL A 134 13.20 -11.36 0.39
N GLY A 135 14.42 -11.83 0.13
CA GLY A 135 15.11 -12.84 0.95
C GLY A 135 14.46 -14.22 0.89
N LEU A 136 13.95 -14.61 -0.28
CA LEU A 136 13.36 -15.92 -0.56
C LEU A 136 14.09 -16.65 -1.70
N ASP A 137 15.40 -16.39 -1.85
CA ASP A 137 16.23 -17.14 -2.79
C ASP A 137 16.21 -18.65 -2.45
N GLY A 138 16.06 -19.49 -3.49
CA GLY A 138 15.94 -20.95 -3.33
C GLY A 138 14.54 -21.46 -2.90
N PHE A 139 13.59 -20.59 -2.54
CA PHE A 139 12.25 -21.00 -2.11
C PHE A 139 11.20 -21.02 -3.24
N GLY A 140 11.60 -20.78 -4.48
CA GLY A 140 10.68 -20.65 -5.62
C GLY A 140 9.72 -21.83 -5.81
N ASN A 141 10.18 -23.08 -5.55
CA ASN A 141 9.41 -24.30 -5.73
C ASN A 141 8.52 -24.67 -4.54
N HIS A 142 8.54 -23.90 -3.45
CA HIS A 142 7.68 -24.15 -2.30
C HIS A 142 6.28 -23.61 -2.51
N TYR A 143 5.30 -24.29 -1.92
CA TYR A 143 3.91 -23.81 -1.86
C TYR A 143 3.71 -22.89 -0.65
N PRO A 144 2.71 -21.98 -0.68
CA PRO A 144 2.40 -21.11 0.45
C PRO A 144 2.13 -21.82 1.77
N SER A 145 1.67 -23.09 1.74
CA SER A 145 1.44 -23.91 2.92
C SER A 145 2.71 -24.43 3.60
N GLU A 146 3.84 -24.45 2.89
CA GLU A 146 5.11 -25.01 3.35
C GLU A 146 6.03 -23.98 4.02
N ILE A 147 5.62 -22.71 4.05
CA ILE A 147 6.43 -21.58 4.52
C ILE A 147 5.77 -20.82 5.68
N SER A 148 6.57 -20.05 6.43
CA SER A 148 6.08 -19.24 7.54
C SER A 148 5.16 -18.09 7.09
N GLY A 149 4.40 -17.50 8.04
CA GLY A 149 3.57 -16.32 7.77
C GLY A 149 4.35 -15.13 7.23
N GLY A 150 5.53 -14.88 7.78
CA GLY A 150 6.43 -13.83 7.30
C GLY A 150 6.96 -14.10 5.89
N MET A 151 7.32 -15.34 5.58
CA MET A 151 7.72 -15.73 4.22
C MET A 151 6.56 -15.57 3.23
N ARG A 152 5.31 -15.93 3.60
CA ARG A 152 4.14 -15.70 2.74
C ARG A 152 3.94 -14.22 2.40
N LYS A 153 4.10 -13.33 3.37
CA LYS A 153 4.00 -11.88 3.14
C LYS A 153 5.11 -11.38 2.22
N ARG A 154 6.35 -11.83 2.42
CA ARG A 154 7.47 -11.48 1.53
C ARG A 154 7.28 -12.01 0.12
N ALA A 155 6.76 -13.22 -0.06
CA ALA A 155 6.39 -13.74 -1.39
C ALA A 155 5.25 -12.93 -2.04
N GLY A 156 4.24 -12.52 -1.26
CA GLY A 156 3.21 -11.60 -1.71
C GLY A 156 3.78 -10.24 -2.14
N LEU A 157 4.80 -9.75 -1.42
CA LEU A 157 5.54 -8.54 -1.79
C LEU A 157 6.32 -8.74 -3.10
N ALA A 158 7.03 -9.87 -3.28
CA ALA A 158 7.72 -10.20 -4.53
C ALA A 158 6.76 -10.18 -5.72
N ARG A 159 5.55 -10.73 -5.57
CA ARG A 159 4.51 -10.66 -6.59
C ARG A 159 4.02 -9.22 -6.82
N ALA A 160 3.83 -8.44 -5.76
CA ALA A 160 3.38 -7.06 -5.88
C ALA A 160 4.37 -6.18 -6.66
N ILE A 161 5.68 -6.47 -6.56
CA ILE A 161 6.74 -5.73 -7.27
C ILE A 161 7.17 -6.38 -8.59
N ALA A 162 6.49 -7.42 -9.07
CA ALA A 162 6.90 -8.17 -10.26
C ALA A 162 6.97 -7.30 -11.53
N LEU A 163 6.06 -6.34 -11.67
CA LEU A 163 5.99 -5.40 -12.82
C LEU A 163 6.73 -4.07 -12.58
N ASP A 164 7.60 -3.96 -11.60
CA ASP A 164 8.29 -2.72 -11.20
C ASP A 164 7.32 -1.52 -11.05
N PRO A 165 6.31 -1.64 -10.18
CA PRO A 165 5.32 -0.60 -10.01
C PRO A 165 5.92 0.67 -9.42
N VAL A 166 5.35 1.82 -9.77
CA VAL A 166 5.75 3.13 -9.25
C VAL A 166 4.97 3.52 -7.99
N ILE A 167 3.83 2.84 -7.73
CA ILE A 167 3.02 3.01 -6.53
C ILE A 167 2.78 1.64 -5.91
N LEU A 168 3.04 1.51 -4.60
CA LEU A 168 2.82 0.30 -3.82
C LEU A 168 1.74 0.55 -2.77
N PHE A 169 0.83 -0.38 -2.63
CA PHE A 169 -0.22 -0.36 -1.60
C PHE A 169 -0.08 -1.58 -0.69
N PHE A 170 -0.02 -1.36 0.61
CA PHE A 170 0.11 -2.40 1.61
C PHE A 170 -1.03 -2.36 2.62
N ASP A 171 -1.78 -3.45 2.73
CA ASP A 171 -2.87 -3.60 3.69
C ASP A 171 -2.40 -4.45 4.86
N GLU A 172 -2.14 -3.82 6.01
CA GLU A 172 -1.68 -4.44 7.26
C GLU A 172 -0.47 -5.38 7.04
N PRO A 173 0.64 -4.89 6.45
CA PRO A 173 1.75 -5.74 6.01
C PRO A 173 2.41 -6.50 7.17
N SER A 174 2.58 -5.88 8.34
CA SER A 174 3.24 -6.46 9.52
C SER A 174 2.28 -7.20 10.47
N ALA A 175 0.95 -7.09 10.27
CA ALA A 175 -0.02 -7.68 11.18
C ALA A 175 0.18 -9.20 11.38
N GLY A 176 0.24 -9.64 12.64
CA GLY A 176 0.42 -11.05 13.00
C GLY A 176 1.83 -11.59 12.76
N LEU A 177 2.82 -10.75 12.51
CA LEU A 177 4.22 -11.13 12.49
C LEU A 177 4.85 -10.94 13.89
N ASP A 178 5.87 -11.73 14.18
CA ASP A 178 6.75 -11.43 15.30
C ASP A 178 7.55 -10.14 15.05
N PRO A 179 8.09 -9.50 16.11
CA PRO A 179 8.78 -8.21 15.96
C PRO A 179 9.99 -8.23 15.01
N VAL A 180 10.70 -9.35 14.91
CA VAL A 180 11.87 -9.48 14.04
C VAL A 180 11.41 -9.54 12.58
N SER A 181 10.41 -10.35 12.29
CA SER A 181 9.81 -10.47 10.94
C SER A 181 9.13 -9.16 10.51
N ALA A 182 8.48 -8.45 11.42
CA ALA A 182 7.88 -7.15 11.15
C ALA A 182 8.95 -6.11 10.76
N LYS A 183 10.03 -6.03 11.55
CA LYS A 183 11.16 -5.14 11.25
C LYS A 183 11.80 -5.45 9.91
N LEU A 184 12.03 -6.73 9.61
CA LEU A 184 12.58 -7.15 8.32
C LEU A 184 11.70 -6.69 7.15
N LEU A 185 10.38 -6.76 7.30
CA LEU A 185 9.45 -6.28 6.28
C LEU A 185 9.48 -4.75 6.15
N ASP A 186 9.58 -4.01 7.25
CA ASP A 186 9.74 -2.56 7.25
C ASP A 186 11.04 -2.14 6.54
N ASP A 187 12.15 -2.82 6.82
CA ASP A 187 13.43 -2.57 6.16
C ASP A 187 13.34 -2.85 4.64
N LEU A 188 12.62 -3.90 4.22
CA LEU A 188 12.35 -4.18 2.80
C LEU A 188 11.50 -3.07 2.14
N ILE A 189 10.49 -2.54 2.83
CA ILE A 189 9.67 -1.43 2.31
C ILE A 189 10.55 -0.19 2.08
N LEU A 190 11.43 0.14 3.02
CA LEU A 190 12.39 1.24 2.86
C LEU A 190 13.33 1.02 1.67
N GLN A 191 13.89 -0.18 1.54
CA GLN A 191 14.77 -0.53 0.41
C GLN A 191 14.05 -0.42 -0.94
N LEU A 192 12.80 -0.87 -1.03
CA LEU A 192 12.00 -0.77 -2.26
C LEU A 192 11.70 0.68 -2.62
N ARG A 193 11.34 1.52 -1.65
CA ARG A 193 11.17 2.96 -1.87
C ARG A 193 12.46 3.57 -2.44
N ASP A 194 13.60 3.31 -1.79
CA ASP A 194 14.87 3.96 -2.12
C ASP A 194 15.47 3.44 -3.44
N SER A 195 15.35 2.14 -3.72
CA SER A 195 15.92 1.53 -4.92
C SER A 195 15.05 1.66 -6.16
N LEU A 196 13.72 1.64 -6.03
CA LEU A 196 12.78 1.77 -7.15
C LEU A 196 12.22 3.19 -7.31
N GLY A 197 12.49 4.10 -6.37
CA GLY A 197 11.84 5.41 -6.34
C GLY A 197 10.32 5.30 -6.17
N ALA A 198 9.83 4.20 -5.58
CA ALA A 198 8.41 3.93 -5.47
C ALA A 198 7.76 4.79 -4.39
N THR A 199 6.52 5.20 -4.64
CA THR A 199 5.65 5.80 -3.64
C THR A 199 4.85 4.70 -2.96
N VAL A 200 4.78 4.72 -1.63
CA VAL A 200 4.14 3.66 -0.84
C VAL A 200 2.94 4.23 -0.08
N VAL A 201 1.81 3.53 -0.12
CA VAL A 201 0.68 3.77 0.78
C VAL A 201 0.53 2.54 1.68
N VAL A 202 0.67 2.73 2.97
CA VAL A 202 0.54 1.65 3.96
C VAL A 202 -0.68 1.87 4.85
N VAL A 203 -1.58 0.91 4.86
CA VAL A 203 -2.68 0.85 5.83
C VAL A 203 -2.20 0.00 7.00
N THR A 204 -2.08 0.58 8.19
CA THR A 204 -1.66 -0.16 9.37
C THR A 204 -2.10 0.53 10.67
N HIS A 205 -2.18 -0.25 11.73
CA HIS A 205 -2.37 0.22 13.11
C HIS A 205 -1.14 -0.10 13.99
N GLU A 206 -0.09 -0.70 13.41
CA GLU A 206 1.16 -1.05 14.09
C GLU A 206 2.04 0.20 14.23
N LEU A 207 2.06 0.76 15.44
CA LEU A 207 2.75 2.03 15.71
C LEU A 207 4.27 1.93 15.49
N ALA A 208 4.88 0.79 15.81
CA ALA A 208 6.30 0.57 15.59
C ALA A 208 6.66 0.77 14.12
N SER A 209 5.91 0.15 13.18
CA SER A 209 6.09 0.33 11.74
C SER A 209 5.80 1.76 11.31
N ILE A 210 4.68 2.37 11.79
CA ILE A 210 4.34 3.76 11.45
C ILE A 210 5.51 4.70 11.75
N PHE A 211 6.06 4.65 12.97
CA PHE A 211 7.16 5.53 13.38
C PHE A 211 8.51 5.17 12.74
N ALA A 212 8.68 3.91 12.31
CA ALA A 212 9.90 3.46 11.65
C ALA A 212 9.99 3.90 10.20
N ILE A 213 8.88 3.81 9.44
CA ILE A 213 8.95 3.97 7.98
C ILE A 213 8.12 5.12 7.40
N ALA A 214 7.03 5.57 8.07
CA ALA A 214 6.14 6.55 7.45
C ALA A 214 6.73 7.97 7.43
N THR A 215 6.70 8.60 6.26
CA THR A 215 7.12 9.99 6.05
C THR A 215 5.97 10.97 6.23
N ASN A 216 4.75 10.53 5.91
CA ASN A 216 3.54 11.33 6.02
C ASN A 216 2.34 10.43 6.34
N SER A 217 1.20 11.01 6.70
CA SER A 217 0.03 10.21 7.09
C SER A 217 -1.29 10.96 7.04
N VAL A 218 -2.39 10.18 7.08
CA VAL A 218 -3.74 10.65 7.34
C VAL A 218 -4.37 9.82 8.46
N PHE A 219 -5.09 10.47 9.37
CA PHE A 219 -5.82 9.81 10.44
C PHE A 219 -7.32 9.82 10.16
N LEU A 220 -7.90 8.62 9.97
CA LEU A 220 -9.33 8.42 9.78
C LEU A 220 -10.02 8.17 11.12
N ASP A 221 -11.07 8.93 11.40
CA ASP A 221 -11.86 8.76 12.62
C ASP A 221 -13.20 8.06 12.33
N ALA A 222 -13.51 7.04 13.14
CA ALA A 222 -14.75 6.28 13.00
C ALA A 222 -15.99 7.04 13.52
N ALA A 223 -15.80 7.95 14.49
CA ALA A 223 -16.90 8.69 15.11
C ALA A 223 -17.41 9.80 14.20
N THR A 224 -16.51 10.63 13.70
CA THR A 224 -16.83 11.74 12.77
C THR A 224 -17.00 11.28 11.34
N ARG A 225 -16.50 10.08 11.01
CA ARG A 225 -16.47 9.49 9.67
C ARG A 225 -15.79 10.41 8.65
N THR A 226 -14.66 10.99 9.03
CA THR A 226 -13.80 11.80 8.15
C THR A 226 -12.34 11.73 8.61
N GLN A 227 -11.46 12.31 7.83
CA GLN A 227 -10.09 12.55 8.28
C GLN A 227 -10.07 13.69 9.29
N ILE A 228 -9.35 13.53 10.40
CA ILE A 228 -9.25 14.54 11.45
C ILE A 228 -7.84 15.09 11.64
N ALA A 229 -6.83 14.44 11.08
CA ALA A 229 -5.45 14.92 11.09
C ALA A 229 -4.70 14.40 9.86
N SER A 230 -3.69 15.15 9.42
CA SER A 230 -2.74 14.76 8.37
C SER A 230 -1.40 15.39 8.66
N GLY A 231 -0.32 14.68 8.32
CA GLY A 231 1.06 15.13 8.53
C GLY A 231 1.99 13.97 8.88
N PRO A 232 3.30 14.26 9.07
CA PRO A 232 4.26 13.28 9.57
C PRO A 232 3.81 12.70 10.92
N PRO A 233 3.86 11.37 11.12
CA PRO A 233 3.36 10.75 12.37
C PRO A 233 4.02 11.29 13.64
N ARG A 234 5.31 11.65 13.57
CA ARG A 234 6.05 12.23 14.70
C ARG A 234 5.55 13.63 15.04
N ASP A 235 5.30 14.46 14.03
CA ASP A 235 4.74 15.81 14.22
C ASP A 235 3.33 15.75 14.81
N LEU A 236 2.53 14.76 14.36
CA LEU A 236 1.20 14.53 14.93
C LEU A 236 1.27 14.06 16.39
N LEU A 237 2.27 13.24 16.74
CA LEU A 237 2.51 12.83 18.13
C LEU A 237 2.84 14.01 19.02
N ASP A 238 3.68 14.93 18.56
CA ASP A 238 4.21 16.03 19.36
C ASP A 238 3.24 17.23 19.41
N HIS A 239 2.53 17.52 18.32
CA HIS A 239 1.84 18.81 18.15
C HIS A 239 0.34 18.70 17.88
N CYS A 240 -0.23 17.51 17.57
CA CYS A 240 -1.66 17.41 17.27
C CYS A 240 -2.50 17.63 18.54
N PRO A 241 -3.41 18.62 18.58
CA PRO A 241 -4.21 18.92 19.76
C PRO A 241 -5.36 17.92 20.01
N LEU A 242 -5.62 17.02 19.06
CA LEU A 242 -6.78 16.12 19.11
C LEU A 242 -6.54 14.92 20.04
N PRO A 243 -7.32 14.75 21.14
CA PRO A 243 -7.11 13.65 22.09
C PRO A 243 -7.20 12.25 21.47
N THR A 244 -8.02 12.08 20.43
CA THR A 244 -8.19 10.80 19.71
C THR A 244 -6.89 10.40 19.00
N VAL A 245 -6.25 11.35 18.31
CA VAL A 245 -4.98 11.14 17.61
C VAL A 245 -3.86 10.87 18.62
N GLN A 246 -3.78 11.68 19.67
CA GLN A 246 -2.79 11.52 20.75
C GLN A 246 -2.92 10.15 21.44
N ARG A 247 -4.14 9.75 21.78
CA ARG A 247 -4.39 8.45 22.42
C ARG A 247 -3.99 7.29 21.51
N PHE A 248 -4.21 7.41 20.21
CA PHE A 248 -3.80 6.40 19.26
C PHE A 248 -2.27 6.33 19.17
N LEU A 249 -1.60 7.44 18.91
CA LEU A 249 -0.15 7.48 18.69
C LEU A 249 0.68 7.16 19.95
N ARG A 250 0.13 7.42 21.15
CA ARG A 250 0.82 7.13 22.44
C ARG A 250 0.65 5.69 22.92
N ARG A 251 -0.25 4.87 22.33
CA ARG A 251 -0.42 3.47 22.73
C ARG A 251 0.85 2.64 22.61
N GLY A 252 1.73 2.96 21.68
CA GLY A 252 3.02 2.28 21.50
C GLY A 252 4.13 2.82 22.42
N LEU A 253 3.88 3.87 23.21
CA LEU A 253 4.84 4.50 24.11
C LEU A 253 4.55 4.21 25.60
N LEU A 254 3.41 3.58 25.88
CA LEU A 254 3.09 3.14 27.25
C LEU A 254 3.69 1.74 27.45
N PRO A 255 4.45 1.53 28.57
CA PRO A 255 5.03 0.25 28.91
C PRO A 255 3.94 -0.80 29.19
#